data_ad6fd68c8d051014b09e59cfb2bb6b44
#
_entry.id   ad6fd68c8d051014b09e59cfb2bb6b44
#
_cell.length_a   1.000
_cell.length_b   1.000
_cell.length_c   1.000
_cell.angle_alpha   90.00
_cell.angle_beta   90.00
_cell.angle_gamma   90.00
#
_symmetry.space_group_name_H-M   'P 1'
#
loop_
_entity.id
_entity.type
_entity.pdbx_description
1 polymer ?
#
loop_
_entity_poly.entity_id
_entity_poly.type
_entity_poly.pdbx_seq_one_letter_code
_entity_poly.pdbx_strand_id
1 'polypeptide(L)'
;IDPYDLTLQLSQSLEVEKIVVLGESVFRHENGDIMREWRPSLELAPESLTPYQANLVHFSTQALMLGIQRIHLLLATEPGALVQELFTRDGCGTMATLELYEQIRNAKPDDTGGIVELLQPLEQKGILVKRPLEQIEAEINHYTVIEREHSIIGCCAFYPYEGEIAELACFVVSPRYRSRKQGDAMLDHIIRKAHSQGIKRIFVLTTQTADWFMERGFAPAQLEDLPVQKQKHYNIERNSKIFIKTL
;
A
#
# COMPACT_ATOMS: atom_id res chain seq x y z
N ILE A 1 18.46 -36.15 9.63
CA ILE A 1 18.22 -34.76 10.07
C ILE A 1 17.43 -34.09 8.95
N ASP A 2 16.28 -33.56 9.29
CA ASP A 2 15.47 -32.80 8.34
C ASP A 2 16.25 -31.52 7.93
N PRO A 3 16.39 -31.24 6.63
CA PRO A 3 17.06 -30.03 6.17
C PRO A 3 16.43 -28.73 6.73
N TYR A 4 15.13 -28.71 6.94
CA TYR A 4 14.43 -27.57 7.51
C TYR A 4 14.78 -27.35 8.98
N ASP A 5 14.80 -28.42 9.80
CA ASP A 5 15.21 -28.32 11.22
C ASP A 5 16.65 -27.84 11.35
N LEU A 6 17.56 -28.35 10.52
CA LEU A 6 18.94 -27.92 10.50
C LEU A 6 19.06 -26.44 10.11
N THR A 7 18.29 -26.01 9.12
CA THR A 7 18.26 -24.61 8.67
C THR A 7 17.79 -23.70 9.80
N LEU A 8 16.75 -24.06 10.55
CA LEU A 8 16.26 -23.27 11.68
C LEU A 8 17.31 -23.13 12.78
N GLN A 9 17.99 -24.22 13.15
CA GLN A 9 19.05 -24.18 14.16
C GLN A 9 20.23 -23.30 13.75
N LEU A 10 20.67 -23.42 12.49
CA LEU A 10 21.74 -22.60 11.94
C LEU A 10 21.35 -21.13 11.87
N SER A 11 20.14 -20.83 11.43
CA SER A 11 19.63 -19.47 11.31
C SER A 11 19.60 -18.72 12.64
N GLN A 12 19.24 -19.39 13.71
CA GLN A 12 19.28 -18.83 15.07
C GLN A 12 20.72 -18.55 15.51
N SER A 13 21.64 -19.50 15.27
CA SER A 13 23.04 -19.37 15.67
C SER A 13 23.79 -18.28 14.92
N LEU A 14 23.38 -17.98 13.70
CA LEU A 14 24.02 -17.01 12.81
C LEU A 14 23.28 -15.66 12.76
N GLU A 15 22.20 -15.48 13.53
CA GLU A 15 21.37 -14.27 13.53
C GLU A 15 20.93 -13.85 12.11
N VAL A 16 20.45 -14.81 11.34
CA VAL A 16 20.08 -14.60 9.93
C VAL A 16 18.77 -13.83 9.84
N GLU A 17 18.76 -12.78 9.04
CA GLU A 17 17.54 -11.97 8.79
C GLU A 17 16.64 -12.58 7.70
N LYS A 18 17.21 -13.30 6.74
CA LYS A 18 16.52 -13.83 5.57
C LYS A 18 16.93 -15.26 5.26
N ILE A 19 15.94 -16.08 4.85
CA ILE A 19 16.19 -17.42 4.32
C ILE A 19 15.67 -17.47 2.88
N VAL A 20 16.43 -18.09 1.99
CA VAL A 20 15.99 -18.38 0.62
C VAL A 20 15.90 -19.88 0.45
N VAL A 21 14.73 -20.37 0.08
CA VAL A 21 14.47 -21.78 -0.22
C VAL A 21 14.34 -21.93 -1.74
N LEU A 22 15.28 -22.65 -2.35
CA LEU A 22 15.20 -23.07 -3.74
C LEU A 22 14.54 -24.44 -3.78
N GLY A 23 13.31 -24.51 -4.23
CA GLY A 23 12.47 -25.70 -4.13
C GLY A 23 11.67 -26.03 -5.38
N GLU A 24 10.78 -26.98 -5.24
CA GLU A 24 9.98 -27.51 -6.34
C GLU A 24 8.69 -26.70 -6.57
N SER A 25 8.29 -25.86 -5.61
CA SER A 25 7.02 -25.16 -5.64
C SER A 25 7.08 -23.79 -4.93
N VAL A 26 6.23 -22.88 -5.37
CA VAL A 26 5.87 -21.62 -4.74
C VAL A 26 4.38 -21.60 -4.47
N PHE A 27 3.88 -20.66 -3.69
CA PHE A 27 2.44 -20.50 -3.50
C PHE A 27 1.80 -19.76 -4.68
N ARG A 28 0.57 -20.16 -5.01
CA ARG A 28 -0.21 -19.56 -6.10
C ARG A 28 -1.62 -19.23 -5.62
N HIS A 29 -2.19 -18.19 -6.19
CA HIS A 29 -3.61 -17.90 -6.08
C HIS A 29 -4.43 -18.91 -6.91
N GLU A 30 -5.75 -18.96 -6.69
CA GLU A 30 -6.68 -19.83 -7.44
C GLU A 30 -6.62 -19.61 -8.95
N ASN A 31 -6.32 -18.39 -9.41
CA ASN A 31 -6.16 -18.05 -10.82
C ASN A 31 -4.82 -18.50 -11.42
N GLY A 32 -3.96 -19.18 -10.64
CA GLY A 32 -2.66 -19.71 -11.06
C GLY A 32 -1.48 -18.73 -10.95
N ASP A 33 -1.72 -17.45 -10.65
CA ASP A 33 -0.67 -16.46 -10.46
C ASP A 33 0.15 -16.74 -9.20
N ILE A 34 1.45 -16.46 -9.23
CA ILE A 34 2.30 -16.61 -8.05
C ILE A 34 1.85 -15.63 -6.96
N MET A 35 1.60 -16.17 -5.76
CA MET A 35 1.36 -15.40 -4.56
C MET A 35 2.69 -14.74 -4.13
N ARG A 36 2.86 -13.46 -4.43
CA ARG A 36 4.15 -12.75 -4.20
C ARG A 36 4.47 -12.57 -2.73
N GLU A 37 3.44 -12.43 -1.91
CA GLU A 37 3.55 -12.25 -0.46
C GLU A 37 2.56 -13.19 0.23
N TRP A 38 3.00 -13.86 1.27
CA TRP A 38 2.19 -14.70 2.12
C TRP A 38 2.46 -14.40 3.60
N ARG A 39 1.39 -14.23 4.38
CA ARG A 39 1.44 -13.91 5.81
C ARG A 39 0.73 -14.97 6.64
N PRO A 40 1.46 -15.88 7.27
CA PRO A 40 0.89 -16.97 8.06
C PRO A 40 -0.08 -16.53 9.18
N SER A 41 0.09 -15.31 9.68
CA SER A 41 -0.74 -14.76 10.77
C SER A 41 -2.07 -14.17 10.30
N LEU A 42 -2.22 -13.83 9.02
CA LEU A 42 -3.37 -13.13 8.46
C LEU A 42 -4.10 -13.94 7.39
N GLU A 43 -3.40 -14.86 6.74
CA GLU A 43 -3.91 -15.62 5.61
C GLU A 43 -3.90 -17.11 5.96
N LEU A 44 -5.05 -17.74 5.76
CA LEU A 44 -5.12 -19.20 5.81
C LEU A 44 -4.22 -19.75 4.70
N ALA A 45 -3.53 -20.85 4.99
CA ALA A 45 -2.82 -21.59 3.95
C ALA A 45 -3.81 -21.98 2.85
N PRO A 46 -3.40 -22.02 1.56
CA PRO A 46 -4.27 -22.47 0.49
C PRO A 46 -4.95 -23.81 0.83
N GLU A 47 -6.25 -23.93 0.53
CA GLU A 47 -7.05 -25.11 0.93
C GLU A 47 -6.53 -26.43 0.39
N SER A 48 -5.80 -26.41 -0.73
CA SER A 48 -5.22 -27.61 -1.37
C SER A 48 -3.70 -27.52 -1.46
N LEU A 49 -3.01 -27.86 -0.38
CA LEU A 49 -1.55 -27.94 -0.35
C LEU A 49 -1.07 -29.34 -0.72
N THR A 50 -0.03 -29.42 -1.54
CA THR A 50 0.76 -30.65 -1.65
C THR A 50 1.50 -30.91 -0.34
N PRO A 51 1.92 -32.15 -0.04
CA PRO A 51 2.73 -32.46 1.15
C PRO A 51 3.99 -31.58 1.24
N TYR A 52 4.63 -31.30 0.12
CA TYR A 52 5.79 -30.41 0.05
C TYR A 52 5.43 -28.96 0.46
N GLN A 53 4.34 -28.42 -0.05
CA GLN A 53 3.86 -27.07 0.31
C GLN A 53 3.44 -26.97 1.77
N ALA A 54 2.82 -28.02 2.32
CA ALA A 54 2.49 -28.08 3.74
C ALA A 54 3.74 -28.01 4.63
N ASN A 55 4.83 -28.70 4.24
CA ASN A 55 6.12 -28.58 4.93
C ASN A 55 6.72 -27.19 4.81
N LEU A 56 6.61 -26.53 3.64
CA LEU A 56 7.05 -25.13 3.46
C LEU A 56 6.27 -24.17 4.35
N VAL A 57 4.95 -24.35 4.46
CA VAL A 57 4.10 -23.55 5.37
C VAL A 57 4.58 -23.70 6.80
N HIS A 58 4.75 -24.94 7.25
CA HIS A 58 5.20 -25.25 8.61
C HIS A 58 6.58 -24.64 8.91
N PHE A 59 7.56 -24.91 8.05
CA PHE A 59 8.91 -24.36 8.14
C PHE A 59 8.91 -22.84 8.17
N SER A 60 8.22 -22.19 7.22
CA SER A 60 8.18 -20.73 7.12
C SER A 60 7.54 -20.11 8.35
N THR A 61 6.45 -20.70 8.85
CA THR A 61 5.78 -20.21 10.06
C THR A 61 6.71 -20.31 11.27
N GLN A 62 7.39 -21.43 11.46
CA GLN A 62 8.34 -21.60 12.56
C GLN A 62 9.51 -20.64 12.47
N ALA A 63 10.12 -20.49 11.28
CA ALA A 63 11.25 -19.58 11.09
C ALA A 63 10.88 -18.12 11.41
N LEU A 64 9.70 -17.67 10.96
CA LEU A 64 9.19 -16.35 11.26
C LEU A 64 8.91 -16.14 12.75
N MET A 65 8.38 -17.14 13.45
CA MET A 65 8.18 -17.11 14.89
C MET A 65 9.50 -17.07 15.69
N LEU A 66 10.58 -17.59 15.11
CA LEU A 66 11.93 -17.54 15.69
C LEU A 66 12.66 -16.22 15.42
N GLY A 67 12.01 -15.25 14.76
CA GLY A 67 12.56 -13.91 14.51
C GLY A 67 13.21 -13.72 13.15
N ILE A 68 13.18 -14.71 12.26
CA ILE A 68 13.58 -14.50 10.86
C ILE A 68 12.57 -13.55 10.22
N GLN A 69 13.05 -12.47 9.62
CA GLN A 69 12.16 -11.43 9.08
C GLN A 69 11.45 -11.86 7.79
N ARG A 70 12.16 -12.59 6.92
CA ARG A 70 11.66 -12.93 5.57
C ARG A 70 12.14 -14.31 5.12
N ILE A 71 11.24 -15.03 4.46
CA ILE A 71 11.58 -16.30 3.82
C ILE A 71 11.13 -16.20 2.36
N HIS A 72 12.07 -16.38 1.45
CA HIS A 72 11.83 -16.35 0.02
C HIS A 72 11.75 -17.78 -0.52
N LEU A 73 10.61 -18.14 -1.08
CA LEU A 73 10.37 -19.44 -1.70
C LEU A 73 10.48 -19.30 -3.22
N LEU A 74 11.47 -19.90 -3.82
CA LEU A 74 11.78 -19.80 -5.25
C LEU A 74 11.71 -21.15 -5.93
N LEU A 75 11.35 -21.16 -7.22
CA LEU A 75 11.46 -22.36 -8.04
C LEU A 75 12.92 -22.62 -8.39
N ALA A 76 13.43 -23.77 -8.01
CA ALA A 76 14.80 -24.19 -8.36
C ALA A 76 14.99 -24.41 -9.87
N THR A 77 13.89 -24.65 -10.60
CA THR A 77 13.88 -24.84 -12.05
C THR A 77 13.89 -23.56 -12.85
N GLU A 78 13.68 -22.39 -12.20
CA GLU A 78 13.63 -21.10 -12.88
C GLU A 78 15.03 -20.51 -13.02
N PRO A 79 15.58 -20.38 -14.24
CA PRO A 79 16.91 -19.80 -14.44
C PRO A 79 16.99 -18.37 -13.96
N GLY A 80 17.98 -18.07 -13.09
CA GLY A 80 18.20 -16.73 -12.56
C GLY A 80 17.23 -16.31 -11.45
N ALA A 81 16.37 -17.19 -10.94
CA ALA A 81 15.39 -16.88 -9.90
C ALA A 81 16.03 -16.20 -8.69
N LEU A 82 17.16 -16.68 -8.20
CA LEU A 82 17.87 -16.11 -7.06
C LEU A 82 18.33 -14.66 -7.33
N VAL A 83 18.87 -14.41 -8.52
CA VAL A 83 19.32 -13.07 -8.91
C VAL A 83 18.12 -12.13 -9.06
N GLN A 84 17.06 -12.60 -9.69
CA GLN A 84 15.84 -11.82 -9.86
C GLN A 84 15.21 -11.48 -8.50
N GLU A 85 15.13 -12.42 -7.57
CA GLU A 85 14.57 -12.19 -6.24
C GLU A 85 15.39 -11.24 -5.41
N LEU A 86 16.72 -11.33 -5.42
CA LEU A 86 17.58 -10.53 -4.55
C LEU A 86 17.88 -9.14 -5.12
N PHE A 87 17.89 -8.98 -6.43
CA PHE A 87 18.33 -7.74 -7.09
C PHE A 87 17.23 -7.00 -7.84
N THR A 88 16.02 -7.54 -7.92
CA THR A 88 14.87 -6.81 -8.44
C THR A 88 13.85 -6.54 -7.35
N ARG A 89 13.13 -5.45 -7.49
CA ARG A 89 12.15 -5.01 -6.49
C ARG A 89 10.90 -5.90 -6.42
N ASP A 90 10.60 -6.58 -7.52
CA ASP A 90 9.37 -7.36 -7.65
C ASP A 90 9.58 -8.85 -7.39
N GLY A 91 10.83 -9.29 -7.38
CA GLY A 91 11.17 -10.70 -7.20
C GLY A 91 10.53 -11.61 -8.23
N CYS A 92 10.60 -12.93 -8.01
CA CYS A 92 9.94 -13.93 -8.86
C CYS A 92 9.26 -15.06 -8.06
N GLY A 93 9.49 -15.11 -6.75
CA GLY A 93 8.97 -16.12 -5.85
C GLY A 93 7.80 -15.70 -4.97
N THR A 94 7.61 -16.47 -3.89
CA THR A 94 6.73 -16.14 -2.77
C THR A 94 7.57 -15.71 -1.58
N MET A 95 7.33 -14.53 -1.04
CA MET A 95 7.95 -14.06 0.20
C MET A 95 6.98 -14.30 1.36
N ALA A 96 7.42 -15.10 2.34
CA ALA A 96 6.70 -15.24 3.61
C ALA A 96 7.26 -14.25 4.64
N THR A 97 6.39 -13.52 5.33
CA THR A 97 6.76 -12.54 6.35
C THR A 97 5.63 -12.37 7.38
N LEU A 98 5.96 -11.97 8.61
CA LEU A 98 4.97 -11.50 9.59
C LEU A 98 4.78 -9.98 9.51
N GLU A 99 5.72 -9.25 8.93
CA GLU A 99 5.63 -7.82 8.75
C GLU A 99 4.74 -7.47 7.55
N LEU A 100 4.05 -6.36 7.66
CA LEU A 100 3.33 -5.79 6.54
C LEU A 100 4.35 -5.23 5.54
N TYR A 101 4.52 -5.92 4.40
CA TYR A 101 5.36 -5.42 3.31
C TYR A 101 4.85 -4.09 2.75
N GLU A 102 3.55 -3.93 2.72
CA GLU A 102 2.85 -2.67 2.48
C GLU A 102 1.89 -2.38 3.62
N GLN A 103 1.96 -1.20 4.20
CA GLN A 103 1.06 -0.75 5.25
C GLN A 103 0.41 0.57 4.87
N ILE A 104 -0.93 0.62 4.97
CA ILE A 104 -1.67 1.88 4.91
C ILE A 104 -1.91 2.33 6.34
N ARG A 105 -1.35 3.48 6.69
CA ARG A 105 -1.41 4.03 8.05
C ARG A 105 -1.48 5.55 8.06
N ASN A 106 -1.86 6.13 9.19
CA ASN A 106 -1.71 7.57 9.39
C ASN A 106 -0.23 7.96 9.28
N ALA A 107 0.03 9.11 8.68
CA ALA A 107 1.37 9.65 8.56
C ALA A 107 1.92 10.08 9.93
N LYS A 108 3.23 10.01 10.07
CA LYS A 108 4.01 10.49 11.21
C LYS A 108 4.93 11.63 10.76
N PRO A 109 5.48 12.45 11.68
CA PRO A 109 6.40 13.53 11.30
C PRO A 109 7.57 13.08 10.42
N ASP A 110 8.11 11.89 10.65
CA ASP A 110 9.22 11.33 9.88
C ASP A 110 8.87 11.01 8.42
N ASP A 111 7.57 10.91 8.09
CA ASP A 111 7.11 10.63 6.72
C ASP A 111 7.09 11.88 5.82
N THR A 112 7.24 13.07 6.40
CA THR A 112 7.11 14.33 5.66
C THR A 112 8.02 14.40 4.45
N GLY A 113 9.27 13.97 4.60
CA GLY A 113 10.23 13.93 3.49
C GLY A 113 9.76 13.05 2.33
N GLY A 114 9.26 11.84 2.63
CA GLY A 114 8.74 10.91 1.62
C GLY A 114 7.44 11.41 0.97
N ILE A 115 6.57 12.10 1.73
CA ILE A 115 5.36 12.74 1.18
C ILE A 115 5.76 13.85 0.20
N VAL A 116 6.68 14.74 0.57
CA VAL A 116 7.17 15.82 -0.31
C VAL A 116 7.78 15.26 -1.59
N GLU A 117 8.66 14.25 -1.48
CA GLU A 117 9.27 13.60 -2.64
C GLU A 117 8.23 13.04 -3.61
N LEU A 118 7.13 12.50 -3.09
CA LEU A 118 6.04 11.94 -3.88
C LEU A 118 5.16 13.02 -4.54
N LEU A 119 4.92 14.15 -3.87
CA LEU A 119 4.06 15.23 -4.35
C LEU A 119 4.77 16.19 -5.30
N GLN A 120 6.03 16.51 -5.05
CA GLN A 120 6.81 17.52 -5.75
C GLN A 120 6.78 17.40 -7.29
N PRO A 121 6.96 16.21 -7.91
CA PRO A 121 6.89 16.09 -9.36
C PRO A 121 5.51 16.44 -9.96
N LEU A 122 4.43 16.25 -9.19
CA LEU A 122 3.06 16.53 -9.60
C LEU A 122 2.72 18.01 -9.40
N GLU A 123 3.26 18.63 -8.37
CA GLU A 123 3.18 20.07 -8.13
C GLU A 123 3.91 20.86 -9.22
N GLN A 124 5.11 20.43 -9.61
CA GLN A 124 5.88 21.04 -10.71
C GLN A 124 5.15 20.98 -12.06
N LYS A 125 4.35 19.94 -12.26
CA LYS A 125 3.50 19.77 -13.47
C LYS A 125 2.15 20.50 -13.36
N GLY A 126 1.86 21.20 -12.25
CA GLY A 126 0.58 21.86 -12.01
C GLY A 126 -0.60 20.90 -11.76
N ILE A 127 -0.34 19.61 -11.59
CA ILE A 127 -1.37 18.60 -11.32
C ILE A 127 -1.89 18.72 -9.89
N LEU A 128 -1.01 18.99 -8.93
CA LEU A 128 -1.35 19.26 -7.54
C LEU A 128 -1.08 20.72 -7.19
N VAL A 129 -1.80 21.21 -6.19
CA VAL A 129 -1.52 22.52 -5.58
C VAL A 129 -0.24 22.38 -4.76
N LYS A 130 0.68 23.33 -4.94
CA LYS A 130 1.93 23.37 -4.17
C LYS A 130 1.63 23.55 -2.68
N ARG A 131 2.25 22.70 -1.85
CA ARG A 131 2.21 22.79 -0.40
C ARG A 131 3.63 22.94 0.15
N PRO A 132 3.93 24.03 0.87
CA PRO A 132 5.19 24.16 1.56
C PRO A 132 5.41 23.02 2.54
N LEU A 133 6.67 22.69 2.80
CA LEU A 133 7.05 21.64 3.76
C LEU A 133 6.41 21.90 5.13
N GLU A 134 6.47 23.12 5.59
CA GLU A 134 5.95 23.56 6.88
C GLU A 134 4.43 23.34 7.00
N GLN A 135 3.70 23.44 5.87
CA GLN A 135 2.26 23.16 5.85
C GLN A 135 2.02 21.64 5.98
N ILE A 136 2.77 20.82 5.28
CA ILE A 136 2.64 19.36 5.37
C ILE A 136 2.98 18.89 6.79
N GLU A 137 4.02 19.45 7.42
CA GLU A 137 4.40 19.15 8.80
C GLU A 137 3.27 19.55 9.79
N ALA A 138 2.73 20.74 9.64
CA ALA A 138 1.64 21.22 10.50
C ALA A 138 0.34 20.41 10.34
N GLU A 139 0.09 19.90 9.14
CA GLU A 139 -1.11 19.15 8.79
C GLU A 139 -0.89 17.62 8.73
N ILE A 140 0.23 17.11 9.24
CA ILE A 140 0.65 15.71 9.08
C ILE A 140 -0.42 14.71 9.57
N ASN A 141 -1.18 15.06 10.59
CA ASN A 141 -2.26 14.25 11.14
C ASN A 141 -3.43 14.03 10.18
N HIS A 142 -3.55 14.85 9.14
CA HIS A 142 -4.54 14.67 8.08
C HIS A 142 -4.07 13.70 7.01
N TYR A 143 -2.77 13.40 6.96
CA TYR A 143 -2.20 12.53 5.94
C TYR A 143 -2.31 11.06 6.31
N THR A 144 -2.56 10.26 5.30
CA THR A 144 -2.47 8.80 5.31
C THR A 144 -1.45 8.41 4.25
N VAL A 145 -0.58 7.46 4.57
CA VAL A 145 0.49 7.00 3.69
C VAL A 145 0.37 5.51 3.39
N ILE A 146 0.87 5.11 2.25
CA ILE A 146 1.21 3.73 1.95
C ILE A 146 2.72 3.62 2.12
N GLU A 147 3.14 2.92 3.15
CA GLU A 147 4.55 2.60 3.40
C GLU A 147 4.86 1.22 2.83
N ARG A 148 6.01 1.11 2.18
CA ARG A 148 6.58 -0.14 1.70
C ARG A 148 8.09 -0.09 1.89
N GLU A 149 8.64 -1.06 2.63
CA GLU A 149 10.09 -1.12 2.91
C GLU A 149 10.69 0.23 3.34
N HIS A 150 10.06 0.88 4.32
CA HIS A 150 10.45 2.21 4.83
C HIS A 150 10.39 3.35 3.79
N SER A 151 9.78 3.10 2.62
CA SER A 151 9.57 4.12 1.59
C SER A 151 8.10 4.48 1.48
N ILE A 152 7.78 5.76 1.37
CA ILE A 152 6.42 6.21 1.11
C ILE A 152 6.14 6.08 -0.38
N ILE A 153 5.23 5.17 -0.74
CA ILE A 153 4.85 4.87 -2.13
C ILE A 153 3.49 5.44 -2.53
N GLY A 154 2.72 5.91 -1.57
CA GLY A 154 1.46 6.59 -1.77
C GLY A 154 1.11 7.49 -0.60
N CYS A 155 0.32 8.52 -0.85
CA CYS A 155 -0.22 9.37 0.20
C CYS A 155 -1.56 9.98 -0.22
N CYS A 156 -2.35 10.36 0.77
CA CYS A 156 -3.50 11.25 0.60
C CYS A 156 -3.69 12.09 1.87
N ALA A 157 -4.39 13.20 1.74
CA ALA A 157 -4.81 14.03 2.86
C ALA A 157 -6.34 13.99 2.99
N PHE A 158 -6.84 13.87 4.22
CA PHE A 158 -8.26 13.79 4.53
C PHE A 158 -8.65 14.91 5.50
N TYR A 159 -9.46 15.85 5.01
CA TYR A 159 -9.88 17.04 5.75
C TYR A 159 -11.39 17.00 6.02
N PRO A 160 -11.83 16.68 7.25
CA PRO A 160 -13.23 16.81 7.65
C PRO A 160 -13.69 18.27 7.69
N TYR A 161 -14.93 18.50 7.25
CA TYR A 161 -15.64 19.78 7.33
C TYR A 161 -16.95 19.63 8.12
N GLU A 162 -17.54 20.73 8.50
CA GLU A 162 -18.90 20.74 9.05
C GLU A 162 -19.91 20.16 8.03
N GLY A 163 -20.95 19.49 8.52
CA GLY A 163 -21.98 18.89 7.66
C GLY A 163 -21.67 17.47 7.16
N GLU A 164 -20.90 16.70 7.92
CA GLU A 164 -20.62 15.28 7.68
C GLU A 164 -19.98 15.01 6.29
N ILE A 165 -19.17 15.97 5.82
CA ILE A 165 -18.47 15.91 4.54
C ILE A 165 -16.96 16.10 4.75
N ALA A 166 -16.13 15.45 3.93
CA ALA A 166 -14.69 15.58 3.98
C ALA A 166 -14.08 15.75 2.59
N GLU A 167 -12.95 16.45 2.50
CA GLU A 167 -12.11 16.52 1.31
C GLU A 167 -11.09 15.40 1.32
N LEU A 168 -10.99 14.69 0.21
CA LEU A 168 -9.88 13.82 -0.09
C LEU A 168 -8.95 14.54 -1.07
N ALA A 169 -7.81 14.99 -0.58
CA ALA A 169 -6.82 15.75 -1.33
C ALA A 169 -5.49 14.99 -1.44
N CYS A 170 -4.58 15.45 -2.29
CA CYS A 170 -3.24 14.87 -2.46
C CYS A 170 -3.23 13.35 -2.66
N PHE A 171 -4.25 12.81 -3.32
CA PHE A 171 -4.36 11.38 -3.54
C PHE A 171 -3.39 10.93 -4.63
N VAL A 172 -2.30 10.34 -4.21
CA VAL A 172 -1.17 9.98 -5.08
C VAL A 172 -0.68 8.58 -4.75
N VAL A 173 -0.44 7.80 -5.78
CA VAL A 173 0.35 6.56 -5.72
C VAL A 173 1.48 6.70 -6.72
N SER A 174 2.69 6.33 -6.31
CA SER A 174 3.89 6.36 -7.15
C SER A 174 3.64 5.61 -8.47
N PRO A 175 4.02 6.17 -9.62
CA PRO A 175 3.80 5.54 -10.93
C PRO A 175 4.32 4.10 -11.03
N ARG A 176 5.38 3.79 -10.27
CA ARG A 176 5.99 2.45 -10.22
C ARG A 176 5.08 1.39 -9.60
N TYR A 177 4.02 1.80 -8.87
CA TYR A 177 3.14 0.91 -8.10
C TYR A 177 1.67 1.00 -8.51
N ARG A 178 1.30 1.85 -9.47
CA ARG A 178 -0.11 2.09 -9.87
C ARG A 178 -0.86 0.84 -10.36
N SER A 179 -0.15 -0.17 -10.85
CA SER A 179 -0.74 -1.41 -11.39
C SER A 179 -1.20 -2.42 -10.33
N ARG A 180 -0.98 -2.15 -9.03
CA ARG A 180 -1.15 -3.11 -7.94
C ARG A 180 -2.35 -2.85 -7.01
N LYS A 181 -3.36 -2.11 -7.48
CA LYS A 181 -4.56 -1.78 -6.70
C LYS A 181 -4.32 -0.97 -5.41
N GLN A 182 -3.13 -0.38 -5.22
CA GLN A 182 -2.83 0.44 -4.04
C GLN A 182 -3.76 1.64 -3.91
N GLY A 183 -4.15 2.25 -5.05
CA GLY A 183 -5.14 3.32 -5.04
C GLY A 183 -6.49 2.86 -4.47
N ASP A 184 -6.95 1.68 -4.86
CA ASP A 184 -8.19 1.11 -4.36
C ASP A 184 -8.09 0.84 -2.85
N ALA A 185 -7.03 0.18 -2.42
CA ALA A 185 -6.80 -0.12 -1.00
C ALA A 185 -6.72 1.14 -0.13
N MET A 186 -6.07 2.21 -0.64
CA MET A 186 -6.00 3.50 0.06
C MET A 186 -7.37 4.18 0.12
N LEU A 187 -8.14 4.16 -0.97
CA LEU A 187 -9.50 4.71 -0.98
C LEU A 187 -10.42 3.97 0.00
N ASP A 188 -10.37 2.64 0.01
CA ASP A 188 -11.14 1.82 0.95
C ASP A 188 -10.76 2.09 2.40
N HIS A 189 -9.47 2.31 2.68
CA HIS A 189 -9.00 2.72 4.00
C HIS A 189 -9.60 4.07 4.41
N ILE A 190 -9.60 5.06 3.50
CA ILE A 190 -10.18 6.38 3.76
C ILE A 190 -11.70 6.30 3.94
N ILE A 191 -12.41 5.47 3.18
CA ILE A 191 -13.86 5.27 3.35
C ILE A 191 -14.15 4.70 4.75
N ARG A 192 -13.40 3.70 5.21
CA ARG A 192 -13.55 3.18 6.59
C ARG A 192 -13.25 4.25 7.64
N LYS A 193 -12.19 5.06 7.44
CA LYS A 193 -11.86 6.19 8.31
C LYS A 193 -12.98 7.22 8.35
N ALA A 194 -13.57 7.55 7.20
CA ALA A 194 -14.70 8.47 7.09
C ALA A 194 -15.93 7.96 7.88
N HIS A 195 -16.30 6.69 7.69
CA HIS A 195 -17.39 6.07 8.46
C HIS A 195 -17.14 6.12 9.97
N SER A 196 -15.92 5.83 10.44
CA SER A 196 -15.57 5.88 11.87
C SER A 196 -15.69 7.28 12.47
N GLN A 197 -15.61 8.32 11.63
CA GLN A 197 -15.74 9.73 12.01
C GLN A 197 -17.14 10.31 11.75
N GLY A 198 -18.11 9.50 11.33
CA GLY A 198 -19.46 9.94 11.02
C GLY A 198 -19.59 10.76 9.74
N ILE A 199 -18.57 10.74 8.87
CA ILE A 199 -18.60 11.41 7.58
C ILE A 199 -19.47 10.59 6.61
N LYS A 200 -20.39 11.26 5.93
CA LYS A 200 -21.34 10.64 4.99
C LYS A 200 -21.00 10.95 3.53
N ARG A 201 -20.19 11.96 3.27
CA ARG A 201 -19.82 12.36 1.90
C ARG A 201 -18.33 12.67 1.82
N ILE A 202 -17.70 12.24 0.74
CA ILE A 202 -16.30 12.59 0.43
C ILE A 202 -16.30 13.33 -0.90
N PHE A 203 -15.61 14.47 -0.97
CA PHE A 203 -15.38 15.15 -2.24
C PHE A 203 -13.91 15.20 -2.61
N VAL A 204 -13.65 15.29 -3.91
CA VAL A 204 -12.34 15.44 -4.50
C VAL A 204 -12.33 16.57 -5.52
N LEU A 205 -11.19 17.24 -5.63
CA LEU A 205 -10.92 18.25 -6.67
C LEU A 205 -9.79 17.70 -7.56
N THR A 206 -10.10 17.39 -8.81
CA THR A 206 -9.13 16.80 -9.73
C THR A 206 -9.10 17.49 -11.08
N THR A 207 -7.91 17.56 -11.70
CA THR A 207 -7.73 18.05 -13.07
C THR A 207 -7.53 16.91 -14.07
N GLN A 208 -7.10 15.72 -13.64
CA GLN A 208 -6.67 14.64 -14.54
C GLN A 208 -7.28 13.26 -14.25
N THR A 209 -7.65 12.97 -13.01
CA THR A 209 -8.05 11.61 -12.58
C THR A 209 -9.56 11.45 -12.43
N ALA A 210 -10.36 12.21 -13.20
CA ALA A 210 -11.81 12.19 -13.13
C ALA A 210 -12.39 10.77 -13.35
N ASP A 211 -11.96 10.09 -14.40
CA ASP A 211 -12.45 8.76 -14.78
C ASP A 211 -12.19 7.74 -13.68
N TRP A 212 -11.00 7.77 -13.07
CA TRP A 212 -10.65 6.88 -11.97
C TRP A 212 -11.58 7.02 -10.77
N PHE A 213 -11.96 8.25 -10.42
CA PHE A 213 -12.90 8.50 -9.33
C PHE A 213 -14.34 8.12 -9.70
N MET A 214 -14.77 8.40 -10.94
CA MET A 214 -16.11 8.00 -11.42
C MET A 214 -16.30 6.49 -11.40
N GLU A 215 -15.32 5.70 -11.84
CA GLU A 215 -15.34 4.24 -11.76
C GLU A 215 -15.51 3.72 -10.32
N ARG A 216 -15.17 4.53 -9.32
CA ARG A 216 -15.29 4.21 -7.89
C ARG A 216 -16.48 4.85 -7.20
N GLY A 217 -17.45 5.30 -8.01
CA GLY A 217 -18.76 5.78 -7.55
C GLY A 217 -18.77 7.23 -7.08
N PHE A 218 -17.78 8.03 -7.49
CA PHE A 218 -17.86 9.47 -7.35
C PHE A 218 -18.66 10.07 -8.49
N ALA A 219 -19.64 10.91 -8.19
CA ALA A 219 -20.44 11.64 -9.17
C ALA A 219 -19.97 13.08 -9.37
N PRO A 220 -20.06 13.65 -10.58
CA PRO A 220 -19.82 15.07 -10.80
C PRO A 220 -20.69 15.92 -9.90
N ALA A 221 -20.13 17.01 -9.37
CA ALA A 221 -20.79 17.94 -8.48
C ALA A 221 -20.45 19.38 -8.82
N GLN A 222 -21.18 20.33 -8.24
CA GLN A 222 -21.01 21.76 -8.46
C GLN A 222 -20.30 22.44 -7.27
N LEU A 223 -19.88 23.68 -7.45
CA LEU A 223 -19.20 24.42 -6.40
C LEU A 223 -20.07 24.62 -5.15
N GLU A 224 -21.38 24.79 -5.36
CA GLU A 224 -22.38 24.96 -4.31
C GLU A 224 -22.55 23.74 -3.41
N ASP A 225 -22.17 22.56 -3.89
CA ASP A 225 -22.23 21.30 -3.14
C ASP A 225 -21.09 21.17 -2.12
N LEU A 226 -20.06 22.02 -2.24
CA LEU A 226 -18.91 22.01 -1.34
C LEU A 226 -19.21 22.79 -0.04
N PRO A 227 -18.48 22.49 1.05
CA PRO A 227 -18.52 23.32 2.26
C PRO A 227 -18.22 24.78 1.98
N VAL A 228 -18.95 25.71 2.62
CA VAL A 228 -18.80 27.17 2.42
C VAL A 228 -17.34 27.64 2.59
N GLN A 229 -16.63 27.04 3.53
CA GLN A 229 -15.22 27.32 3.74
C GLN A 229 -14.38 26.95 2.51
N LYS A 230 -14.68 25.84 1.86
CA LYS A 230 -13.96 25.40 0.65
C LYS A 230 -14.33 26.21 -0.57
N GLN A 231 -15.60 26.60 -0.72
CA GLN A 231 -16.06 27.49 -1.79
C GLN A 231 -15.27 28.79 -1.84
N LYS A 232 -15.00 29.43 -0.67
CA LYS A 232 -14.23 30.68 -0.56
C LYS A 232 -12.79 30.57 -1.04
N HIS A 233 -12.21 29.38 -0.97
CA HIS A 233 -10.81 29.11 -1.35
C HIS A 233 -10.69 28.32 -2.66
N TYR A 234 -11.81 28.18 -3.39
CA TYR A 234 -11.79 27.48 -4.67
C TYR A 234 -11.03 28.28 -5.72
N ASN A 235 -10.01 27.68 -6.32
CA ASN A 235 -9.23 28.31 -7.38
C ASN A 235 -9.88 28.03 -8.73
N ILE A 236 -10.57 29.05 -9.28
CA ILE A 236 -11.27 28.97 -10.56
C ILE A 236 -10.27 28.81 -11.73
N GLU A 237 -9.10 29.45 -11.67
CA GLU A 237 -8.10 29.41 -12.75
C GLU A 237 -7.54 28.01 -12.97
N ARG A 238 -7.51 27.20 -11.91
CA ARG A 238 -7.05 25.81 -11.97
C ARG A 238 -8.02 24.88 -12.70
N ASN A 239 -9.28 25.28 -12.83
CA ASN A 239 -10.34 24.52 -13.50
C ASN A 239 -10.44 23.04 -13.03
N SER A 240 -10.33 22.83 -11.72
CA SER A 240 -10.48 21.50 -11.12
C SER A 240 -11.94 21.05 -11.20
N LYS A 241 -12.18 19.85 -11.68
CA LYS A 241 -13.50 19.22 -11.64
C LYS A 241 -13.80 18.74 -10.22
N ILE A 242 -15.04 18.88 -9.81
CA ILE A 242 -15.53 18.49 -8.48
C ILE A 242 -16.29 17.18 -8.60
N PHE A 243 -15.99 16.23 -7.72
CA PHE A 243 -16.71 14.97 -7.63
C PHE A 243 -17.03 14.67 -6.18
N ILE A 244 -18.20 14.10 -5.91
CA ILE A 244 -18.65 13.73 -4.58
C ILE A 244 -19.08 12.26 -4.60
N LYS A 245 -18.70 11.53 -3.54
CA LYS A 245 -19.18 10.19 -3.24
C LYS A 245 -19.97 10.24 -1.94
N THR A 246 -21.20 9.72 -1.96
CA THR A 246 -21.98 9.38 -0.76
C THR A 246 -21.55 7.99 -0.29
N LEU A 247 -21.32 7.86 1.03
CA LEU A 247 -20.82 6.65 1.67
C LEU A 247 -21.95 5.78 2.22
#